data_3812043f23373eb9c207014e9c250506
#
_entry.id   3812043f23373eb9c207014e9c250506
#
_cell.length_a   1.000
_cell.length_b   1.000
_cell.length_c   1.000
_cell.angle_alpha   90.00
_cell.angle_beta   90.00
_cell.angle_gamma   90.00
#
_symmetry.space_group_name_H-M   'P 1'
#
loop_
_entity.id
_entity.type
_entity.pdbx_description
1 polymer ?
#
loop_
_entity_poly.entity_id
_entity_poly.type
_entity_poly.pdbx_seq_one_letter_code
_entity_poly.pdbx_strand_id
1 'polypeptide(L)'
;MAVEFRSMARRLTGAVMITCMMGAPLAQAQTAPTLDPLVIAEFGTPPDIPTGALSDSVQAAVKTTFIDSVTGGRWGRDQSVGLIEIAESGDPRLVWLISDLMRFASSPQLHNALSAAASELLGKPFQTGNNWGDVTDHLLAWDVPAPPDYLTAKRAIFTEIIQGWDRIFVEGDIDWRLVSWGGVLIDDRPFDTTDEPCNCIPAADNPEVTSAEEATWLDDDDVVFGVEVNGEYRAYPRQIMEVREMVNDTLGGRDLGIPYCTLCGAAQAYFTDDVPAGVERPILRTSGLLSRSNKVMYDLNTYSVFDTFLGHAVTGPLAEKGVKLKQATVITSEWGAWKAAHPETTVLKERYALGRDPDFRNGRDANGPIFPVGDVDPRLSVHEDVIGIVTGTGTPVAFQRSAAVAALTRGEDVTFEDVRLELDAAGVKAVGPNGADIGSHQAFWFAWSQFHPGTALWPQQ
;
A
#
# COMPACT_ATOMS: atom_id res chain seq x y z
N MET A 1 -66.79 36.71 -12.17
CA MET A 1 -68.12 36.08 -12.27
C MET A 1 -68.01 34.74 -11.63
N ALA A 2 -68.47 34.70 -10.46
CA ALA A 2 -69.59 33.94 -9.87
C ALA A 2 -69.15 32.45 -9.59
N VAL A 3 -68.85 32.05 -8.31
CA VAL A 3 -69.85 31.72 -7.26
C VAL A 3 -70.52 30.35 -7.61
N GLU A 4 -70.60 29.31 -6.81
CA GLU A 4 -71.01 29.06 -5.40
C GLU A 4 -70.83 27.55 -5.08
N PHE A 5 -70.38 27.13 -3.94
CA PHE A 5 -70.99 26.71 -2.68
C PHE A 5 -71.72 25.34 -2.62
N ARG A 6 -71.41 24.63 -1.51
CA ARG A 6 -72.16 23.66 -0.68
C ARG A 6 -71.95 22.19 -0.99
N SER A 7 -71.91 21.22 -0.06
CA SER A 7 -72.26 21.26 1.38
C SER A 7 -71.81 19.95 2.05
N MET A 8 -71.55 20.01 3.34
CA MET A 8 -71.50 19.06 4.43
C MET A 8 -72.08 17.64 4.19
N ALA A 9 -71.35 16.61 4.57
CA ALA A 9 -71.91 15.47 5.33
C ALA A 9 -70.90 14.89 6.29
N ARG A 10 -71.15 15.03 7.57
CA ARG A 10 -70.48 14.29 8.68
C ARG A 10 -70.87 12.83 8.62
N ARG A 11 -69.93 11.92 8.75
CA ARG A 11 -70.15 10.64 9.41
C ARG A 11 -68.94 10.29 10.31
N LEU A 12 -69.22 10.19 11.61
CA LEU A 12 -68.37 9.56 12.61
C LEU A 12 -68.26 8.06 12.30
N THR A 13 -67.06 7.51 12.38
CA THR A 13 -66.85 6.10 12.78
C THR A 13 -65.46 5.92 13.35
N GLY A 14 -65.41 5.50 14.55
CA GLY A 14 -64.52 4.64 15.31
C GLY A 14 -63.01 4.74 15.10
N ALA A 15 -62.29 5.34 16.05
CA ALA A 15 -60.89 5.20 16.21
C ALA A 15 -60.57 3.82 16.81
N VAL A 16 -59.97 2.92 16.03
CA VAL A 16 -59.25 1.77 16.55
C VAL A 16 -57.78 2.18 16.71
N MET A 17 -57.35 2.35 17.97
CA MET A 17 -55.92 2.49 18.30
C MET A 17 -55.23 1.16 18.05
N ILE A 18 -54.50 1.06 16.97
CA ILE A 18 -53.45 0.03 16.79
C ILE A 18 -52.22 0.57 17.46
N THR A 19 -51.88 0.05 18.63
CA THR A 19 -50.61 0.27 19.31
C THR A 19 -49.53 -0.49 18.53
N CYS A 20 -48.84 0.18 17.59
CA CYS A 20 -47.61 -0.31 17.02
C CYS A 20 -46.55 -0.30 18.15
N MET A 21 -46.30 -1.46 18.76
CA MET A 21 -45.04 -1.69 19.46
C MET A 21 -43.92 -1.66 18.43
N MET A 22 -43.23 -0.53 18.34
CA MET A 22 -41.92 -0.48 17.71
C MET A 22 -40.96 -1.29 18.55
N GLY A 23 -40.74 -2.55 18.16
CA GLY A 23 -39.63 -3.32 18.65
C GLY A 23 -38.33 -2.60 18.25
N ALA A 24 -37.56 -2.16 19.25
CA ALA A 24 -36.19 -1.70 18.98
C ALA A 24 -35.46 -2.82 18.25
N PRO A 25 -34.70 -2.53 17.17
CA PRO A 25 -33.86 -3.54 16.55
C PRO A 25 -32.86 -4.01 17.61
N LEU A 26 -32.90 -5.29 17.94
CA LEU A 26 -31.82 -5.95 18.67
C LEU A 26 -30.56 -5.69 17.87
N ALA A 27 -29.63 -4.92 18.41
CA ALA A 27 -28.28 -4.81 17.91
C ALA A 27 -27.74 -6.24 17.85
N GLN A 28 -27.59 -6.78 16.64
CA GLN A 28 -26.85 -8.00 16.43
C GLN A 28 -25.42 -7.70 16.90
N ALA A 29 -25.00 -8.37 17.97
CA ALA A 29 -23.60 -8.40 18.34
C ALA A 29 -22.85 -8.91 17.09
N GLN A 30 -22.06 -8.06 16.47
CA GLN A 30 -21.10 -8.50 15.48
C GLN A 30 -20.16 -9.44 16.22
N THR A 31 -20.25 -10.73 15.91
CA THR A 31 -19.22 -11.69 16.35
C THR A 31 -17.91 -11.18 15.80
N ALA A 32 -16.94 -10.93 16.68
CA ALA A 32 -15.58 -10.61 16.26
C ALA A 32 -15.13 -11.62 15.19
N PRO A 33 -14.48 -11.19 14.12
CA PRO A 33 -13.97 -12.11 13.10
C PRO A 33 -13.10 -13.15 13.81
N THR A 34 -13.37 -14.42 13.57
CA THR A 34 -12.56 -15.51 14.11
C THR A 34 -11.23 -15.45 13.41
N LEU A 35 -10.18 -15.06 14.13
CA LEU A 35 -8.81 -15.03 13.56
C LEU A 35 -8.40 -16.43 13.10
N ASP A 36 -7.58 -16.49 12.05
CA ASP A 36 -7.00 -17.74 11.58
C ASP A 36 -6.22 -18.41 12.73
N PRO A 37 -6.38 -19.72 12.96
CA PRO A 37 -5.61 -20.45 13.95
C PRO A 37 -4.08 -20.29 13.80
N LEU A 38 -3.57 -20.05 12.58
CA LEU A 38 -2.15 -19.79 12.33
C LEU A 38 -1.72 -18.44 12.90
N VAL A 39 -2.55 -17.40 12.77
CA VAL A 39 -2.31 -16.09 13.40
C VAL A 39 -2.25 -16.23 14.92
N ILE A 40 -3.18 -16.98 15.51
CA ILE A 40 -3.18 -17.24 16.97
C ILE A 40 -1.93 -18.02 17.40
N ALA A 41 -1.48 -18.97 16.57
CA ALA A 41 -0.28 -19.77 16.89
C ALA A 41 1.00 -18.92 16.86
N GLU A 42 1.09 -17.94 15.96
CA GLU A 42 2.27 -17.09 15.79
C GLU A 42 2.24 -15.88 16.73
N PHE A 43 1.15 -15.13 16.73
CA PHE A 43 1.03 -13.85 17.44
C PHE A 43 0.40 -13.98 18.85
N GLY A 44 -0.24 -15.10 19.15
CA GLY A 44 -1.02 -15.31 20.38
C GLY A 44 -2.45 -14.79 20.27
N THR A 45 -3.19 -14.90 21.37
CA THR A 45 -4.57 -14.43 21.45
C THR A 45 -4.61 -12.91 21.56
N PRO A 46 -5.41 -12.20 20.73
CA PRO A 46 -5.56 -10.76 20.85
C PRO A 46 -6.20 -10.35 22.17
N PRO A 47 -5.92 -9.13 22.65
CA PRO A 47 -6.61 -8.57 23.80
C PRO A 47 -8.08 -8.27 23.48
N ASP A 48 -8.91 -8.18 24.52
CA ASP A 48 -10.29 -7.73 24.39
C ASP A 48 -10.33 -6.26 23.93
N ILE A 49 -11.13 -5.97 22.90
CA ILE A 49 -11.25 -4.63 22.34
C ILE A 49 -12.50 -3.95 22.93
N PRO A 50 -12.35 -2.85 23.68
CA PRO A 50 -13.48 -2.11 24.20
C PRO A 50 -14.27 -1.43 23.06
N THR A 51 -15.58 -1.37 23.24
CA THR A 51 -16.49 -0.64 22.33
C THR A 51 -16.85 0.72 22.92
N GLY A 52 -16.86 1.75 22.09
CA GLY A 52 -17.28 3.08 22.49
C GLY A 52 -16.19 4.14 22.47
N ALA A 53 -16.53 5.34 22.96
CA ALA A 53 -15.62 6.48 23.02
C ALA A 53 -14.61 6.33 24.16
N LEU A 54 -13.46 6.98 24.02
CA LEU A 54 -12.50 7.15 25.10
C LEU A 54 -13.09 8.06 26.19
N SER A 55 -12.72 7.86 27.46
CA SER A 55 -13.08 8.79 28.53
C SER A 55 -12.42 10.15 28.31
N ASP A 56 -12.99 11.21 28.89
CA ASP A 56 -12.46 12.58 28.77
C ASP A 56 -11.00 12.66 29.27
N SER A 57 -10.67 11.90 30.33
CA SER A 57 -9.31 11.88 30.87
C SER A 57 -8.33 11.21 29.89
N VAL A 58 -8.70 10.09 29.29
CA VAL A 58 -7.89 9.41 28.28
C VAL A 58 -7.74 10.24 27.01
N GLN A 59 -8.80 10.94 26.57
CA GLN A 59 -8.68 11.89 25.43
C GLN A 59 -7.70 13.02 25.74
N ALA A 60 -7.75 13.58 26.95
CA ALA A 60 -6.79 14.60 27.37
C ALA A 60 -5.35 14.05 27.44
N ALA A 61 -5.18 12.82 27.92
CA ALA A 61 -3.90 12.13 27.95
C ALA A 61 -3.36 11.87 26.53
N VAL A 62 -4.19 11.43 25.59
CA VAL A 62 -3.84 11.27 24.15
C VAL A 62 -3.35 12.59 23.56
N LYS A 63 -4.11 13.68 23.78
CA LYS A 63 -3.70 15.01 23.31
C LYS A 63 -2.34 15.42 23.89
N THR A 64 -2.17 15.33 25.19
CA THR A 64 -0.92 15.72 25.86
C THR A 64 0.26 14.87 25.42
N THR A 65 0.06 13.55 25.29
CA THR A 65 1.12 12.58 25.01
C THR A 65 1.55 12.60 23.55
N PHE A 66 0.62 12.62 22.61
CA PHE A 66 0.92 12.42 21.18
C PHE A 66 0.86 13.72 20.37
N ILE A 67 -0.01 14.67 20.71
CA ILE A 67 -0.15 15.91 19.95
C ILE A 67 0.74 17.00 20.53
N ASP A 68 0.56 17.33 21.80
CA ASP A 68 1.31 18.43 22.42
C ASP A 68 2.82 18.14 22.54
N SER A 69 3.23 16.85 22.58
CA SER A 69 4.65 16.47 22.59
C SER A 69 5.35 16.82 21.29
N VAL A 70 4.71 16.52 20.15
CA VAL A 70 5.31 16.77 18.83
C VAL A 70 5.22 18.24 18.45
N THR A 71 4.10 18.91 18.68
CA THR A 71 3.96 20.36 18.44
C THR A 71 4.87 21.19 19.35
N GLY A 72 5.09 20.74 20.59
CA GLY A 72 6.02 21.37 21.53
C GLY A 72 7.48 20.93 21.37
N GLY A 73 7.75 19.94 20.53
CA GLY A 73 9.11 19.43 20.25
C GLY A 73 9.81 18.83 21.47
N ARG A 74 9.07 18.35 22.47
CA ARG A 74 9.67 17.82 23.70
C ARG A 74 8.82 16.76 24.38
N TRP A 75 9.52 15.84 25.04
CA TRP A 75 8.95 14.88 25.96
C TRP A 75 9.32 15.25 27.39
N GLY A 76 8.34 15.40 28.28
CA GLY A 76 8.56 15.82 29.66
C GLY A 76 7.68 15.00 30.63
N ARG A 77 7.50 15.57 31.82
CA ARG A 77 6.73 14.91 32.88
C ARG A 77 5.28 14.71 32.49
N ASP A 78 4.65 15.72 31.90
CA ASP A 78 3.22 15.67 31.57
C ASP A 78 2.93 14.60 30.51
N GLN A 79 3.81 14.43 29.51
CA GLN A 79 3.73 13.37 28.50
C GLN A 79 3.91 11.99 29.13
N SER A 80 4.84 11.87 30.09
CA SER A 80 5.05 10.60 30.81
C SER A 80 3.85 10.24 31.70
N VAL A 81 3.22 11.21 32.36
CA VAL A 81 1.99 10.99 33.14
C VAL A 81 0.83 10.62 32.22
N GLY A 82 0.68 11.32 31.09
CA GLY A 82 -0.35 10.97 30.08
C GLY A 82 -0.16 9.57 29.52
N LEU A 83 1.08 9.14 29.25
CA LEU A 83 1.34 7.77 28.79
C LEU A 83 0.97 6.71 29.84
N ILE A 84 1.18 6.98 31.12
CA ILE A 84 0.73 6.08 32.21
C ILE A 84 -0.80 5.99 32.22
N GLU A 85 -1.51 7.11 32.11
CA GLU A 85 -2.98 7.11 32.07
C GLU A 85 -3.52 6.36 30.84
N ILE A 86 -2.83 6.48 29.70
CA ILE A 86 -3.15 5.70 28.49
C ILE A 86 -2.97 4.20 28.76
N ALA A 87 -1.87 3.78 29.34
CA ALA A 87 -1.63 2.38 29.69
C ALA A 87 -2.67 1.84 30.68
N GLU A 88 -2.96 2.59 31.74
CA GLU A 88 -3.97 2.24 32.76
C GLU A 88 -5.42 2.20 32.20
N SER A 89 -5.68 2.82 31.06
CA SER A 89 -7.00 2.76 30.41
C SER A 89 -7.42 1.37 29.98
N GLY A 90 -6.45 0.49 29.71
CA GLY A 90 -6.68 -0.86 29.22
C GLY A 90 -7.26 -0.92 27.80
N ASP A 91 -7.14 0.15 27.00
CA ASP A 91 -7.66 0.20 25.62
C ASP A 91 -6.57 -0.10 24.58
N PRO A 92 -6.52 -1.32 24.00
CA PRO A 92 -5.49 -1.72 23.04
C PRO A 92 -5.45 -0.89 21.76
N ARG A 93 -6.56 -0.23 21.40
CA ARG A 93 -6.63 0.62 20.20
C ARG A 93 -5.61 1.77 20.25
N LEU A 94 -5.26 2.24 21.44
CA LEU A 94 -4.32 3.33 21.65
C LEU A 94 -2.87 2.94 21.31
N VAL A 95 -2.57 1.65 21.17
CA VAL A 95 -1.24 1.18 20.79
C VAL A 95 -0.88 1.60 19.35
N TRP A 96 -1.85 1.89 18.50
CA TRP A 96 -1.56 2.48 17.18
C TRP A 96 -0.82 3.81 17.29
N LEU A 97 -1.23 4.70 18.20
CA LEU A 97 -0.55 5.98 18.43
C LEU A 97 0.83 5.79 19.09
N ILE A 98 0.96 4.78 19.95
CA ILE A 98 2.25 4.38 20.52
C ILE A 98 3.18 3.90 19.40
N SER A 99 2.73 3.02 18.52
CA SER A 99 3.49 2.51 17.37
C SER A 99 3.91 3.66 16.43
N ASP A 100 2.99 4.55 16.09
CA ASP A 100 3.29 5.72 15.25
C ASP A 100 4.41 6.57 15.84
N LEU A 101 4.36 6.87 17.15
CA LEU A 101 5.41 7.66 17.81
C LEU A 101 6.73 6.89 17.95
N MET A 102 6.68 5.57 18.20
CA MET A 102 7.87 4.72 18.28
C MET A 102 8.67 4.76 16.98
N ARG A 103 8.03 4.89 15.84
CA ARG A 103 8.70 4.96 14.53
C ARG A 103 9.63 6.16 14.40
N PHE A 104 9.38 7.23 15.14
CA PHE A 104 10.17 8.47 15.14
C PHE A 104 11.04 8.62 16.39
N ALA A 105 10.80 7.85 17.44
CA ALA A 105 11.52 7.97 18.68
C ALA A 105 13.00 7.56 18.49
N SER A 106 13.94 8.45 18.85
CA SER A 106 15.37 8.18 18.80
C SER A 106 15.98 7.89 20.18
N SER A 107 15.26 8.24 21.25
CA SER A 107 15.73 8.07 22.63
C SER A 107 15.40 6.66 23.15
N PRO A 108 16.41 5.89 23.63
CA PRO A 108 16.14 4.59 24.26
C PRO A 108 15.17 4.66 25.45
N GLN A 109 15.19 5.77 26.21
CA GLN A 109 14.29 5.97 27.34
C GLN A 109 12.85 6.12 26.88
N LEU A 110 12.61 6.85 25.79
CA LEU A 110 11.29 7.00 25.20
C LEU A 110 10.80 5.67 24.60
N HIS A 111 11.66 4.96 23.88
CA HIS A 111 11.32 3.62 23.36
C HIS A 111 10.91 2.68 24.50
N ASN A 112 11.66 2.62 25.59
CA ASN A 112 11.34 1.75 26.72
C ASN A 112 10.00 2.11 27.37
N ALA A 113 9.69 3.41 27.51
CA ALA A 113 8.41 3.87 28.05
C ALA A 113 7.23 3.48 27.14
N LEU A 114 7.37 3.72 25.84
CA LEU A 114 6.35 3.36 24.85
C LEU A 114 6.15 1.83 24.77
N SER A 115 7.24 1.05 24.81
CA SER A 115 7.19 -0.42 24.81
C SER A 115 6.50 -0.97 26.06
N ALA A 116 6.75 -0.35 27.23
CA ALA A 116 6.10 -0.76 28.46
C ALA A 116 4.59 -0.52 28.40
N ALA A 117 4.15 0.66 27.92
CA ALA A 117 2.74 0.97 27.73
C ALA A 117 2.07 0.04 26.69
N ALA A 118 2.74 -0.24 25.57
CA ALA A 118 2.24 -1.20 24.59
C ALA A 118 2.10 -2.62 25.18
N SER A 119 3.09 -3.04 25.98
CA SER A 119 3.07 -4.36 26.64
C SER A 119 1.89 -4.48 27.61
N GLU A 120 1.60 -3.44 28.37
CA GLU A 120 0.47 -3.42 29.29
C GLU A 120 -0.87 -3.49 28.57
N LEU A 121 -1.06 -2.65 27.54
CA LEU A 121 -2.29 -2.58 26.76
C LEU A 121 -2.57 -3.84 25.94
N LEU A 122 -1.53 -4.50 25.41
CA LEU A 122 -1.68 -5.72 24.61
C LEU A 122 -1.60 -7.00 25.46
N GLY A 123 -1.33 -6.88 26.77
CA GLY A 123 -1.20 -8.04 27.64
C GLY A 123 -0.03 -8.97 27.27
N LYS A 124 0.97 -8.46 26.54
CA LYS A 124 2.09 -9.22 26.01
C LYS A 124 3.42 -8.47 26.24
N PRO A 125 4.44 -9.12 26.83
CA PRO A 125 5.73 -8.47 27.03
C PRO A 125 6.47 -8.30 25.70
N PHE A 126 6.83 -7.08 25.37
CA PHE A 126 7.78 -6.76 24.30
C PHE A 126 9.16 -6.52 24.88
N GLN A 127 10.20 -6.96 24.16
CA GLN A 127 11.56 -6.78 24.63
C GLN A 127 11.93 -5.29 24.69
N THR A 128 12.89 -4.95 25.55
CA THR A 128 13.43 -3.59 25.60
C THR A 128 14.31 -3.32 24.35
N GLY A 129 14.27 -2.10 23.84
CA GLY A 129 15.00 -1.68 22.65
C GLY A 129 14.06 -1.22 21.52
N ASN A 130 14.54 -1.24 20.30
CA ASN A 130 13.72 -0.91 19.15
C ASN A 130 12.87 -2.11 18.73
N ASN A 131 11.69 -2.20 19.30
CA ASN A 131 10.69 -3.24 19.04
C ASN A 131 9.44 -2.70 18.32
N TRP A 132 9.57 -1.56 17.65
CA TRP A 132 8.49 -0.98 16.83
C TRP A 132 7.90 -1.97 15.85
N GLY A 133 8.75 -2.74 15.15
CA GLY A 133 8.31 -3.75 14.20
C GLY A 133 7.42 -4.81 14.85
N ASP A 134 7.89 -5.35 15.96
CA ASP A 134 7.20 -6.42 16.70
C ASP A 134 5.83 -5.97 17.24
N VAL A 135 5.76 -4.77 17.82
CA VAL A 135 4.49 -4.17 18.28
C VAL A 135 3.53 -3.97 17.10
N THR A 136 4.02 -3.44 15.98
CA THR A 136 3.20 -3.12 14.82
C THR A 136 2.69 -4.38 14.12
N ASP A 137 3.53 -5.41 14.00
CA ASP A 137 3.12 -6.69 13.43
C ASP A 137 1.96 -7.34 14.21
N HIS A 138 1.98 -7.26 15.55
CA HIS A 138 0.87 -7.74 16.35
C HIS A 138 -0.43 -6.94 16.13
N LEU A 139 -0.32 -5.60 16.02
CA LEU A 139 -1.49 -4.76 15.72
C LEU A 139 -2.11 -5.11 14.37
N LEU A 140 -1.27 -5.33 13.35
CA LEU A 140 -1.67 -5.71 12.00
C LEU A 140 -2.28 -7.11 11.97
N ALA A 141 -1.60 -8.10 12.55
CA ALA A 141 -2.03 -9.50 12.54
C ALA A 141 -3.35 -9.72 13.31
N TRP A 142 -3.56 -8.98 14.38
CA TRP A 142 -4.81 -9.03 15.17
C TRP A 142 -5.91 -8.11 14.62
N ASP A 143 -5.63 -7.34 13.57
CA ASP A 143 -6.53 -6.31 13.03
C ASP A 143 -7.11 -5.41 14.13
N VAL A 144 -6.25 -4.94 15.03
CA VAL A 144 -6.69 -4.06 16.14
C VAL A 144 -7.31 -2.80 15.54
N PRO A 145 -8.56 -2.45 15.86
CA PRO A 145 -9.19 -1.25 15.29
C PRO A 145 -8.50 0.03 15.76
N ALA A 146 -8.57 1.08 14.97
CA ALA A 146 -8.06 2.40 15.35
C ALA A 146 -8.85 2.99 16.53
N PRO A 147 -8.22 3.78 17.42
CA PRO A 147 -8.96 4.56 18.39
C PRO A 147 -9.79 5.67 17.72
N PRO A 148 -10.81 6.21 18.41
CA PRO A 148 -11.50 7.40 17.92
C PRO A 148 -10.54 8.55 17.61
N ASP A 149 -10.83 9.32 16.56
CA ASP A 149 -10.03 10.45 16.09
C ASP A 149 -8.56 10.12 15.74
N TYR A 150 -8.29 8.85 15.41
CA TYR A 150 -6.95 8.36 15.10
C TYR A 150 -6.22 9.18 14.05
N LEU A 151 -6.89 9.49 12.91
CA LEU A 151 -6.25 10.23 11.83
C LEU A 151 -5.77 11.61 12.29
N THR A 152 -6.53 12.30 13.13
CA THR A 152 -6.15 13.60 13.68
C THR A 152 -4.84 13.51 14.49
N ALA A 153 -4.72 12.51 15.37
CA ALA A 153 -3.53 12.32 16.18
C ALA A 153 -2.34 11.81 15.34
N LYS A 154 -2.58 10.86 14.44
CA LYS A 154 -1.54 10.36 13.50
C LYS A 154 -1.01 11.48 12.62
N ARG A 155 -1.90 12.29 12.04
CA ARG A 155 -1.50 13.45 11.24
C ARG A 155 -0.60 14.38 12.06
N ALA A 156 -0.98 14.73 13.28
CA ALA A 156 -0.14 15.58 14.13
C ALA A 156 1.25 14.97 14.35
N ILE A 157 1.34 13.66 14.68
CA ILE A 157 2.62 12.98 14.88
C ILE A 157 3.48 13.09 13.60
N PHE A 158 2.92 12.76 12.44
CA PHE A 158 3.70 12.68 11.21
C PHE A 158 4.10 14.05 10.68
N THR A 159 3.16 15.01 10.62
CA THR A 159 3.40 16.31 9.98
C THR A 159 4.22 17.28 10.83
N GLU A 160 4.16 17.15 12.16
CA GLU A 160 5.00 17.97 13.06
C GLU A 160 6.45 17.46 13.14
N ILE A 161 6.67 16.16 12.96
CA ILE A 161 8.02 15.57 12.98
C ILE A 161 8.68 15.70 11.61
N ILE A 162 7.94 15.45 10.52
CA ILE A 162 8.45 15.53 9.15
C ILE A 162 7.56 16.45 8.32
N GLN A 163 8.14 17.51 7.79
CA GLN A 163 7.44 18.45 6.91
C GLN A 163 7.13 17.84 5.54
N GLY A 164 6.06 18.33 4.90
CA GLY A 164 5.65 17.96 3.54
C GLY A 164 4.46 17.02 3.46
N TRP A 165 4.04 16.42 4.57
CA TRP A 165 2.91 15.49 4.59
C TRP A 165 1.54 16.12 4.96
N ASP A 166 1.48 17.44 5.21
CA ASP A 166 0.23 18.10 5.62
C ASP A 166 -0.94 17.87 4.68
N ARG A 167 -0.65 17.72 3.38
CA ARG A 167 -1.63 17.50 2.32
C ARG A 167 -1.90 16.02 2.03
N ILE A 168 -1.06 15.12 2.57
CA ILE A 168 -1.17 13.67 2.36
C ILE A 168 -2.18 13.06 3.34
N PHE A 169 -2.07 13.39 4.65
CA PHE A 169 -2.93 12.81 5.69
C PHE A 169 -4.30 13.45 5.70
N VAL A 170 -5.18 12.99 4.82
CA VAL A 170 -6.58 13.44 4.68
C VAL A 170 -7.50 12.23 4.66
N GLU A 171 -8.79 12.45 4.89
CA GLU A 171 -9.82 11.41 4.79
C GLU A 171 -9.88 10.83 3.37
N GLY A 172 -10.23 9.54 3.27
CA GLY A 172 -10.34 8.84 1.99
C GLY A 172 -10.53 7.34 2.16
N ASP A 173 -10.45 6.61 1.07
CA ASP A 173 -10.54 5.14 1.03
C ASP A 173 -9.17 4.50 1.29
N ILE A 174 -8.59 4.84 2.43
CA ILE A 174 -7.31 4.32 2.89
C ILE A 174 -7.35 4.01 4.38
N ASP A 175 -6.85 2.85 4.75
CA ASP A 175 -6.66 2.51 6.15
C ASP A 175 -5.32 3.08 6.66
N TRP A 176 -5.39 4.19 7.35
CA TRP A 176 -4.21 4.86 7.88
C TRP A 176 -3.46 4.05 8.94
N ARG A 177 -4.05 2.99 9.52
CA ARG A 177 -3.35 2.06 10.42
C ARG A 177 -2.21 1.34 9.70
N LEU A 178 -2.41 1.02 8.43
CA LEU A 178 -1.46 0.31 7.59
C LEU A 178 -0.29 1.18 7.14
N VAL A 179 -0.38 2.50 7.30
CA VAL A 179 0.60 3.45 6.78
C VAL A 179 1.64 3.82 7.83
N SER A 180 2.91 3.66 7.49
CA SER A 180 4.06 4.02 8.34
C SER A 180 5.12 4.80 7.54
N TRP A 181 6.07 5.40 8.25
CA TRP A 181 7.20 6.09 7.62
C TRP A 181 8.26 5.09 7.13
N GLY A 182 8.59 5.14 5.83
CA GLY A 182 9.59 4.29 5.18
C GLY A 182 11.06 4.68 5.48
N GLY A 183 11.30 5.79 6.19
CA GLY A 183 12.66 6.22 6.53
C GLY A 183 13.25 7.29 5.61
N VAL A 184 12.52 7.75 4.62
CA VAL A 184 12.90 8.81 3.67
C VAL A 184 11.84 9.90 3.62
N LEU A 185 12.21 11.09 3.12
CA LEU A 185 11.26 12.20 2.99
C LEU A 185 10.39 12.04 1.73
N ILE A 186 9.36 12.85 1.64
CA ILE A 186 8.53 12.98 0.44
C ILE A 186 9.35 13.58 -0.71
N ASP A 187 9.16 13.10 -1.93
CA ASP A 187 9.69 13.72 -3.14
C ASP A 187 8.70 14.74 -3.68
N ASP A 188 8.81 15.97 -3.22
CA ASP A 188 7.99 17.12 -3.62
C ASP A 188 8.69 18.05 -4.63
N ARG A 189 9.79 17.58 -5.23
CA ARG A 189 10.52 18.35 -6.24
C ARG A 189 9.61 18.64 -7.45
N PRO A 190 9.75 19.84 -8.05
CA PRO A 190 9.02 20.18 -9.26
C PRO A 190 9.22 19.13 -10.38
N PHE A 191 8.22 19.01 -11.24
CA PHE A 191 8.34 18.13 -12.42
C PHE A 191 9.54 18.52 -13.29
N ASP A 192 10.22 17.52 -13.84
CA ASP A 192 11.39 17.67 -14.72
C ASP A 192 12.66 18.23 -14.00
N THR A 193 12.78 17.95 -12.69
CA THR A 193 13.98 18.30 -11.88
C THR A 193 14.73 17.05 -11.43
N THR A 194 14.90 16.09 -12.34
CA THR A 194 15.45 14.75 -12.07
C THR A 194 16.81 14.76 -11.35
N ASP A 195 17.68 15.72 -11.67
CA ASP A 195 19.05 15.79 -11.16
C ASP A 195 19.17 16.56 -9.82
N GLU A 196 18.09 17.12 -9.29
CA GLU A 196 18.13 17.83 -8.03
C GLU A 196 18.23 16.85 -6.84
N PRO A 197 19.22 17.03 -5.95
CA PRO A 197 19.37 16.17 -4.80
C PRO A 197 18.25 16.38 -3.78
N CYS A 198 17.79 15.31 -3.15
CA CYS A 198 16.85 15.37 -2.03
C CYS A 198 17.19 14.31 -0.98
N ASN A 199 16.62 14.45 0.22
CA ASN A 199 16.62 13.39 1.24
C ASN A 199 15.43 12.42 1.06
N CYS A 200 14.96 12.31 -0.17
CA CYS A 200 13.87 11.47 -0.62
C CYS A 200 14.38 10.35 -1.53
N ILE A 201 13.47 9.52 -2.01
CA ILE A 201 13.74 8.64 -3.16
C ILE A 201 13.33 9.43 -4.42
N PRO A 202 14.31 9.89 -5.21
CA PRO A 202 14.07 10.88 -6.26
C PRO A 202 13.47 10.25 -7.52
N ALA A 203 12.22 10.58 -7.85
CA ALA A 203 11.63 10.17 -9.11
C ALA A 203 12.41 10.69 -10.30
N ALA A 204 12.42 9.95 -11.42
CA ALA A 204 12.91 10.41 -12.71
C ALA A 204 11.73 10.84 -13.60
N ASP A 205 11.83 12.04 -14.17
CA ASP A 205 10.85 12.57 -15.10
C ASP A 205 11.48 12.69 -16.50
N ASN A 206 10.78 12.22 -17.53
CA ASN A 206 11.25 12.24 -18.92
C ASN A 206 12.71 11.78 -19.05
N PRO A 207 13.05 10.57 -18.53
CA PRO A 207 14.44 10.16 -18.41
C PRO A 207 15.14 10.06 -19.76
N GLU A 208 16.45 10.28 -19.75
CA GLU A 208 17.27 10.02 -20.93
C GLU A 208 17.23 8.51 -21.25
N VAL A 209 17.12 8.18 -22.52
CA VAL A 209 17.14 6.80 -23.01
C VAL A 209 18.21 6.63 -24.09
N THR A 210 18.64 5.39 -24.29
CA THR A 210 19.59 5.03 -25.33
C THR A 210 19.15 3.76 -26.07
N SER A 211 19.81 3.42 -27.16
CA SER A 211 19.55 2.16 -27.85
C SER A 211 20.12 0.96 -27.08
N ALA A 212 19.62 -0.25 -27.39
CA ALA A 212 20.17 -1.49 -26.84
C ALA A 212 21.66 -1.68 -27.19
N GLU A 213 22.11 -1.23 -28.37
CA GLU A 213 23.50 -1.32 -28.81
C GLU A 213 24.42 -0.42 -27.97
N GLU A 214 23.94 0.76 -27.57
CA GLU A 214 24.72 1.74 -26.81
C GLU A 214 24.70 1.44 -25.28
N ALA A 215 23.80 0.58 -24.81
CA ALA A 215 23.68 0.21 -23.40
C ALA A 215 24.77 -0.78 -22.95
N THR A 216 26.03 -0.43 -23.19
CA THR A 216 27.20 -1.30 -22.95
C THR A 216 27.58 -1.44 -21.47
N TRP A 217 26.89 -0.76 -20.58
CA TRP A 217 27.08 -0.85 -19.12
C TRP A 217 26.22 -1.94 -18.47
N LEU A 218 25.32 -2.59 -19.22
CA LEU A 218 24.50 -3.69 -18.76
C LEU A 218 25.13 -5.01 -19.17
N ASP A 219 25.29 -5.91 -18.22
CA ASP A 219 25.65 -7.29 -18.46
C ASP A 219 24.40 -8.11 -18.83
N ASP A 220 24.58 -9.23 -19.53
CA ASP A 220 23.46 -10.04 -20.05
C ASP A 220 22.55 -10.60 -18.93
N ASP A 221 23.07 -10.78 -17.72
CA ASP A 221 22.36 -11.26 -16.54
C ASP A 221 21.77 -10.13 -15.66
N ASP A 222 22.00 -8.86 -16.02
CA ASP A 222 21.32 -7.75 -15.33
C ASP A 222 19.80 -7.83 -15.50
N VAL A 223 19.09 -7.60 -14.40
CA VAL A 223 17.62 -7.61 -14.41
C VAL A 223 17.09 -6.28 -14.97
N VAL A 224 16.15 -6.38 -15.87
CA VAL A 224 15.40 -5.25 -16.42
C VAL A 224 13.90 -5.47 -16.27
N PHE A 225 13.17 -4.37 -16.15
CA PHE A 225 11.72 -4.32 -16.22
C PHE A 225 11.33 -3.83 -17.61
N GLY A 226 10.86 -4.75 -18.46
CA GLY A 226 10.49 -4.48 -19.84
C GLY A 226 9.03 -4.03 -19.93
N VAL A 227 8.78 -2.99 -20.68
CA VAL A 227 7.43 -2.49 -20.98
C VAL A 227 7.27 -2.34 -22.49
N GLU A 228 6.12 -2.76 -23.02
CA GLU A 228 5.72 -2.56 -24.42
C GLU A 228 4.47 -1.70 -24.47
N VAL A 229 4.49 -0.67 -25.30
CA VAL A 229 3.33 0.17 -25.58
C VAL A 229 3.29 0.49 -27.07
N ASN A 230 2.19 0.12 -27.73
CA ASN A 230 1.94 0.39 -29.14
C ASN A 230 3.09 -0.06 -30.09
N GLY A 231 3.78 -1.15 -29.75
CA GLY A 231 4.90 -1.69 -30.52
C GLY A 231 6.25 -1.03 -30.24
N GLU A 232 6.33 -0.10 -29.30
CA GLU A 232 7.59 0.42 -28.76
C GLU A 232 7.96 -0.31 -27.49
N TYR A 233 9.24 -0.68 -27.38
CA TYR A 233 9.78 -1.44 -26.24
C TYR A 233 10.78 -0.60 -25.47
N ARG A 234 10.71 -0.65 -24.13
CA ARG A 234 11.68 0.00 -23.25
C ARG A 234 12.04 -0.86 -22.06
N ALA A 235 13.34 -0.94 -21.78
CA ALA A 235 13.89 -1.58 -20.60
C ALA A 235 14.21 -0.54 -19.52
N TYR A 236 13.78 -0.83 -18.29
CA TYR A 236 14.10 -0.06 -17.08
C TYR A 236 15.01 -0.92 -16.21
N PRO A 237 16.34 -0.69 -16.21
CA PRO A 237 17.26 -1.52 -15.44
C PRO A 237 16.97 -1.47 -13.95
N ARG A 238 16.92 -2.65 -13.29
CA ARG A 238 16.62 -2.76 -11.85
C ARG A 238 17.53 -1.87 -11.02
N GLN A 239 18.84 -1.85 -11.30
CA GLN A 239 19.80 -1.01 -10.59
C GLN A 239 19.50 0.49 -10.62
N ILE A 240 18.84 0.98 -11.68
CA ILE A 240 18.36 2.37 -11.76
C ILE A 240 17.05 2.52 -11.00
N MET A 241 16.14 1.56 -11.18
CA MET A 241 14.83 1.58 -10.52
C MET A 241 14.95 1.48 -8.99
N GLU A 242 15.97 0.82 -8.46
CA GLU A 242 16.28 0.76 -7.01
C GLU A 242 16.67 2.11 -6.40
N VAL A 243 17.16 3.03 -7.23
CA VAL A 243 17.51 4.39 -6.82
C VAL A 243 16.33 5.35 -7.00
N ARG A 244 15.61 5.21 -8.11
CA ARG A 244 14.55 6.13 -8.51
C ARG A 244 13.19 5.73 -7.96
N GLU A 245 12.91 4.45 -7.90
CA GLU A 245 11.65 3.84 -7.45
C GLU A 245 10.36 4.45 -8.05
N MET A 246 10.47 5.46 -8.90
CA MET A 246 9.39 6.09 -9.65
C MET A 246 9.96 6.73 -10.91
N VAL A 247 9.37 6.39 -12.05
CA VAL A 247 9.70 7.00 -13.34
C VAL A 247 8.40 7.51 -13.97
N ASN A 248 8.37 8.78 -14.39
CA ASN A 248 7.33 9.32 -15.27
C ASN A 248 7.93 9.42 -16.67
N ASP A 249 7.40 8.68 -17.63
CA ASP A 249 7.95 8.51 -18.97
C ASP A 249 6.86 8.56 -20.04
N THR A 250 7.26 8.71 -21.28
CA THR A 250 6.38 8.58 -22.47
C THR A 250 6.90 7.47 -23.36
N LEU A 251 6.07 6.46 -23.64
CA LEU A 251 6.40 5.31 -24.47
C LEU A 251 5.23 5.01 -25.42
N GLY A 252 5.51 4.80 -26.70
CA GLY A 252 4.49 4.51 -27.71
C GLY A 252 3.40 5.59 -27.81
N GLY A 253 3.77 6.84 -27.51
CA GLY A 253 2.84 7.98 -27.50
C GLY A 253 1.88 8.01 -26.31
N ARG A 254 2.11 7.22 -25.25
CA ARG A 254 1.32 7.18 -24.01
C ARG A 254 2.18 7.62 -22.82
N ASP A 255 1.59 8.35 -21.90
CA ASP A 255 2.26 8.75 -20.66
C ASP A 255 2.12 7.66 -19.59
N LEU A 256 3.24 7.31 -18.97
CA LEU A 256 3.36 6.25 -17.97
C LEU A 256 3.90 6.79 -16.64
N GLY A 257 3.39 6.25 -15.54
CA GLY A 257 4.04 6.28 -14.24
C GLY A 257 4.47 4.86 -13.87
N ILE A 258 5.76 4.67 -13.55
CA ILE A 258 6.36 3.36 -13.34
C ILE A 258 6.94 3.29 -11.92
N PRO A 259 6.13 2.92 -10.91
CA PRO A 259 6.63 2.66 -9.57
C PRO A 259 7.40 1.34 -9.50
N TYR A 260 8.45 1.33 -8.70
CA TYR A 260 9.12 0.11 -8.26
C TYR A 260 9.20 0.09 -6.74
N CYS A 261 8.64 -0.94 -6.12
CA CYS A 261 8.78 -1.19 -4.69
C CYS A 261 9.85 -2.26 -4.47
N THR A 262 11.04 -1.86 -4.02
CA THR A 262 12.17 -2.77 -3.75
C THR A 262 11.82 -3.81 -2.70
N LEU A 263 11.08 -3.42 -1.66
CA LEU A 263 10.65 -4.30 -0.57
C LEU A 263 9.67 -5.39 -1.01
N CYS A 264 8.87 -5.10 -2.04
CA CYS A 264 7.83 -5.99 -2.57
C CYS A 264 8.28 -6.76 -3.82
N GLY A 265 9.48 -6.47 -4.36
CA GLY A 265 9.95 -7.01 -5.64
C GLY A 265 9.04 -6.66 -6.81
N ALA A 266 8.26 -5.56 -6.72
CA ALA A 266 7.17 -5.24 -7.63
C ALA A 266 7.47 -3.97 -8.45
N ALA A 267 7.63 -4.12 -9.76
CA ALA A 267 7.60 -3.04 -10.73
C ALA A 267 6.26 -3.05 -11.46
N GLN A 268 5.55 -1.92 -11.47
CA GLN A 268 4.29 -1.74 -12.18
C GLN A 268 4.43 -0.60 -13.19
N ALA A 269 3.54 -0.54 -14.16
CA ALA A 269 3.44 0.57 -15.09
C ALA A 269 1.96 0.96 -15.23
N TYR A 270 1.67 2.24 -15.10
CA TYR A 270 0.32 2.79 -15.18
C TYR A 270 0.23 3.86 -16.24
N PHE A 271 -0.81 3.79 -17.08
CA PHE A 271 -1.14 4.86 -18.01
C PHE A 271 -1.67 6.07 -17.26
N THR A 272 -0.86 7.11 -17.10
CA THR A 272 -1.24 8.33 -16.39
C THR A 272 -2.09 9.27 -17.25
N ASP A 273 -2.11 9.09 -18.56
CA ASP A 273 -2.97 9.79 -19.51
C ASP A 273 -4.36 9.15 -19.68
N ASP A 274 -4.60 7.97 -19.07
CA ASP A 274 -5.90 7.31 -19.07
C ASP A 274 -6.73 7.73 -17.85
N VAL A 275 -7.14 8.99 -17.85
CA VAL A 275 -7.91 9.62 -16.78
C VAL A 275 -9.25 10.15 -17.29
N PRO A 276 -10.26 10.36 -16.43
CA PRO A 276 -11.54 10.94 -16.83
C PRO A 276 -11.40 12.29 -17.53
N ALA A 277 -12.31 12.59 -18.45
CA ALA A 277 -12.27 13.84 -19.20
C ALA A 277 -12.28 15.08 -18.27
N GLY A 278 -11.35 15.99 -18.51
CA GLY A 278 -11.16 17.20 -17.71
C GLY A 278 -10.37 17.01 -16.42
N VAL A 279 -9.81 15.83 -16.21
CA VAL A 279 -8.80 15.57 -15.16
C VAL A 279 -7.42 15.74 -15.78
N GLU A 280 -6.55 16.51 -15.12
CA GLU A 280 -5.16 16.60 -15.48
C GLU A 280 -4.45 15.27 -15.16
N ARG A 281 -3.55 14.82 -16.03
CA ARG A 281 -2.80 13.58 -15.80
C ARG A 281 -1.97 13.69 -14.52
N PRO A 282 -1.98 12.68 -13.65
CA PRO A 282 -1.16 12.69 -12.46
C PRO A 282 0.33 12.55 -12.79
N ILE A 283 1.15 13.25 -12.02
CA ILE A 283 2.61 13.09 -11.98
C ILE A 283 2.92 12.33 -10.70
N LEU A 284 3.30 11.07 -10.83
CA LEU A 284 3.48 10.21 -9.69
C LEU A 284 4.81 10.45 -8.98
N ARG A 285 4.77 10.43 -7.65
CA ARG A 285 5.92 10.64 -6.77
C ARG A 285 5.94 9.65 -5.62
N THR A 286 7.11 9.50 -5.01
CA THR A 286 7.29 8.74 -3.77
C THR A 286 6.95 9.61 -2.57
N SER A 287 6.05 9.15 -1.72
CA SER A 287 5.65 9.91 -0.51
C SER A 287 6.62 9.74 0.66
N GLY A 288 7.51 8.74 0.61
CA GLY A 288 8.31 8.32 1.76
C GLY A 288 7.54 7.47 2.77
N LEU A 289 6.26 7.23 2.51
CA LEU A 289 5.39 6.38 3.31
C LEU A 289 5.27 4.98 2.70
N LEU A 290 4.97 4.01 3.57
CA LEU A 290 4.71 2.63 3.21
C LEU A 290 3.33 2.24 3.75
N SER A 291 2.52 1.54 2.94
CA SER A 291 1.36 0.79 3.40
C SER A 291 1.81 -0.64 3.63
N ARG A 292 1.89 -1.06 4.89
CA ARG A 292 2.64 -2.26 5.29
C ARG A 292 4.08 -2.14 4.75
N SER A 293 4.54 -3.02 3.86
CA SER A 293 5.86 -2.90 3.19
C SER A 293 5.79 -2.27 1.81
N ASN A 294 4.60 -1.97 1.28
CA ASN A 294 4.48 -1.42 -0.06
C ASN A 294 4.55 0.10 -0.06
N LYS A 295 5.27 0.63 -1.02
CA LYS A 295 5.36 2.08 -1.25
C LYS A 295 3.97 2.71 -1.42
N VAL A 296 3.80 3.90 -0.83
CA VAL A 296 2.66 4.78 -1.07
C VAL A 296 3.07 5.86 -2.04
N MET A 297 2.49 5.88 -3.24
CA MET A 297 2.71 6.93 -4.22
C MET A 297 1.63 8.01 -4.13
N TYR A 298 1.94 9.19 -4.67
CA TYR A 298 0.99 10.29 -4.69
C TYR A 298 1.16 11.13 -5.97
N ASP A 299 0.15 11.94 -6.30
CA ASP A 299 0.24 12.92 -7.38
C ASP A 299 0.84 14.24 -6.90
N LEU A 300 1.90 14.70 -7.56
CA LEU A 300 2.63 15.93 -7.24
C LEU A 300 1.74 17.17 -7.23
N ASN A 301 0.77 17.27 -8.14
CA ASN A 301 -0.04 18.48 -8.31
C ASN A 301 -1.16 18.59 -7.27
N THR A 302 -1.85 17.48 -6.98
CA THR A 302 -3.04 17.47 -6.13
C THR A 302 -2.78 16.90 -4.73
N TYR A 303 -1.66 16.22 -4.52
CA TYR A 303 -1.33 15.43 -3.33
C TYR A 303 -2.32 14.27 -3.07
N SER A 304 -3.09 13.89 -4.08
CA SER A 304 -3.91 12.69 -4.01
C SER A 304 -3.04 11.45 -3.85
N VAL A 305 -3.34 10.65 -2.84
CA VAL A 305 -2.63 9.39 -2.57
C VAL A 305 -3.20 8.29 -3.45
N PHE A 306 -2.34 7.43 -3.94
CA PHE A 306 -2.69 6.24 -4.71
C PHE A 306 -2.30 4.97 -3.97
N ASP A 307 -3.16 3.95 -4.03
CA ASP A 307 -2.76 2.58 -3.81
C ASP A 307 -1.84 2.15 -4.94
N THR A 308 -0.59 1.85 -4.61
CA THR A 308 0.42 1.56 -5.63
C THR A 308 0.20 0.21 -6.31
N PHE A 309 -0.39 -0.79 -5.62
CA PHE A 309 -0.68 -2.09 -6.21
C PHE A 309 -1.87 -2.06 -7.16
N LEU A 310 -2.88 -1.22 -6.88
CA LEU A 310 -4.11 -1.15 -7.66
C LEU A 310 -4.13 0.02 -8.66
N GLY A 311 -3.26 1.01 -8.50
CA GLY A 311 -3.28 2.22 -9.31
C GLY A 311 -4.49 3.12 -9.05
N HIS A 312 -5.19 2.95 -7.93
CA HIS A 312 -6.39 3.72 -7.59
C HIS A 312 -6.04 4.92 -6.71
N ALA A 313 -6.54 6.10 -7.05
CA ALA A 313 -6.51 7.23 -6.14
C ALA A 313 -7.44 6.95 -4.96
N VAL A 314 -6.89 7.02 -3.73
CA VAL A 314 -7.59 6.66 -2.49
C VAL A 314 -7.87 7.86 -1.59
N THR A 315 -7.19 8.99 -1.81
CA THR A 315 -7.48 10.27 -1.14
C THR A 315 -7.41 11.45 -2.09
N GLY A 316 -7.92 12.58 -1.66
CA GLY A 316 -7.79 13.88 -2.33
C GLY A 316 -8.59 14.02 -3.62
N PRO A 317 -8.34 15.10 -4.38
CA PRO A 317 -9.17 15.47 -5.53
C PRO A 317 -9.27 14.41 -6.63
N LEU A 318 -8.26 13.57 -6.82
CA LEU A 318 -8.30 12.53 -7.84
C LEU A 318 -9.15 11.32 -7.39
N ALA A 319 -9.17 11.01 -6.09
CA ALA A 319 -10.08 10.01 -5.54
C ALA A 319 -11.54 10.44 -5.64
N GLU A 320 -11.85 11.74 -5.35
CA GLU A 320 -13.19 12.30 -5.54
C GLU A 320 -13.68 12.21 -6.98
N LYS A 321 -12.76 12.24 -7.94
CA LYS A 321 -13.03 12.06 -9.38
C LYS A 321 -13.03 10.61 -9.84
N GLY A 322 -12.78 9.66 -8.92
CA GLY A 322 -12.76 8.22 -9.20
C GLY A 322 -11.63 7.77 -10.12
N VAL A 323 -10.46 8.44 -10.05
CA VAL A 323 -9.31 8.10 -10.89
C VAL A 323 -8.77 6.71 -10.53
N LYS A 324 -8.72 5.85 -11.56
CA LYS A 324 -8.15 4.50 -11.50
C LYS A 324 -7.27 4.34 -12.74
N LEU A 325 -5.98 4.27 -12.52
CA LEU A 325 -5.02 4.16 -13.61
C LEU A 325 -5.02 2.72 -14.16
N LYS A 326 -5.09 2.61 -15.48
CA LYS A 326 -4.97 1.31 -16.14
C LYS A 326 -3.52 0.85 -16.08
N GLN A 327 -3.30 -0.40 -15.69
CA GLN A 327 -1.98 -1.02 -15.68
C GLN A 327 -1.59 -1.51 -17.08
N ALA A 328 -0.34 -1.28 -17.48
CA ALA A 328 0.35 -1.98 -18.55
C ALA A 328 1.15 -3.15 -17.97
N THR A 329 1.40 -4.19 -18.78
CA THR A 329 2.26 -5.29 -18.36
C THR A 329 3.71 -4.86 -18.17
N VAL A 330 4.33 -5.31 -17.08
CA VAL A 330 5.76 -5.20 -16.82
C VAL A 330 6.36 -6.60 -16.78
N ILE A 331 7.34 -6.84 -17.65
CA ILE A 331 8.02 -8.12 -17.79
C ILE A 331 9.37 -8.04 -17.09
N THR A 332 9.57 -8.82 -16.03
CA THR A 332 10.86 -8.94 -15.37
C THR A 332 11.70 -9.97 -16.13
N SER A 333 12.83 -9.53 -16.71
CA SER A 333 13.70 -10.35 -17.55
C SER A 333 15.17 -10.05 -17.29
N GLU A 334 16.04 -10.96 -17.69
CA GLU A 334 17.46 -10.67 -17.88
C GLU A 334 17.67 -9.83 -19.15
N TRP A 335 18.60 -8.88 -19.09
CA TRP A 335 18.88 -7.95 -20.19
C TRP A 335 19.22 -8.66 -21.51
N GLY A 336 20.09 -9.69 -21.44
CA GLY A 336 20.47 -10.45 -22.63
C GLY A 336 19.28 -11.08 -23.34
N ALA A 337 18.35 -11.66 -22.59
CA ALA A 337 17.13 -12.24 -23.14
C ALA A 337 16.16 -11.17 -23.65
N TRP A 338 16.01 -10.05 -22.93
CA TRP A 338 15.14 -8.94 -23.34
C TRP A 338 15.60 -8.32 -24.67
N LYS A 339 16.89 -7.93 -24.79
CA LYS A 339 17.41 -7.33 -26.03
C LYS A 339 17.41 -8.29 -27.22
N ALA A 340 17.54 -9.61 -26.97
CA ALA A 340 17.44 -10.60 -28.02
C ALA A 340 16.01 -10.77 -28.55
N ALA A 341 14.99 -10.69 -27.67
CA ALA A 341 13.60 -10.74 -28.05
C ALA A 341 13.11 -9.42 -28.69
N HIS A 342 13.63 -8.29 -28.21
CA HIS A 342 13.21 -6.95 -28.61
C HIS A 342 14.42 -6.08 -29.03
N PRO A 343 15.04 -6.34 -30.21
CA PRO A 343 16.29 -5.67 -30.60
C PRO A 343 16.14 -4.15 -30.80
N GLU A 344 14.93 -3.67 -31.07
CA GLU A 344 14.62 -2.23 -31.20
C GLU A 344 14.32 -1.54 -29.86
N THR A 345 14.49 -2.26 -28.72
CA THR A 345 14.22 -1.70 -27.41
C THR A 345 15.12 -0.51 -27.11
N THR A 346 14.57 0.51 -26.46
CA THR A 346 15.34 1.54 -25.80
C THR A 346 15.59 1.20 -24.35
N VAL A 347 16.55 1.83 -23.73
CA VAL A 347 16.96 1.55 -22.33
C VAL A 347 17.02 2.87 -21.57
N LEU A 348 16.42 2.88 -20.39
CA LEU A 348 16.58 3.98 -19.45
C LEU A 348 18.06 4.18 -19.13
N LYS A 349 18.55 5.39 -19.30
CA LYS A 349 19.93 5.79 -19.03
C LYS A 349 19.96 6.72 -17.82
N GLU A 350 20.84 6.41 -16.89
CA GLU A 350 20.98 7.20 -15.69
C GLU A 350 22.43 7.26 -15.22
N ARG A 351 22.85 8.43 -14.73
CA ARG A 351 24.22 8.63 -14.26
C ARG A 351 24.49 8.05 -12.87
N TYR A 352 23.43 7.84 -12.10
CA TYR A 352 23.50 7.48 -10.69
C TYR A 352 23.18 6.01 -10.41
N ALA A 353 23.62 5.09 -11.27
CA ALA A 353 23.61 3.67 -10.95
C ALA A 353 24.46 3.44 -9.69
N LEU A 354 23.88 3.67 -8.54
CA LEU A 354 24.46 3.30 -7.27
C LEU A 354 24.20 1.81 -7.12
N GLY A 355 25.20 0.98 -7.39
CA GLY A 355 25.14 -0.47 -7.25
C GLY A 355 24.62 -0.92 -5.89
N ARG A 356 23.34 -0.75 -5.68
CA ARG A 356 22.56 -1.46 -4.69
C ARG A 356 22.02 -2.70 -5.41
N ASP A 357 22.66 -3.81 -5.22
CA ASP A 357 22.02 -5.11 -5.42
C ASP A 357 21.84 -5.74 -4.05
N PRO A 358 20.83 -5.33 -3.29
CA PRO A 358 20.45 -6.12 -2.16
C PRO A 358 19.76 -7.36 -2.73
N ASP A 359 20.38 -8.53 -2.63
CA ASP A 359 19.63 -9.77 -2.73
C ASP A 359 18.63 -9.80 -1.57
N PHE A 360 17.45 -9.22 -1.81
CA PHE A 360 16.40 -9.16 -0.82
C PHE A 360 15.91 -10.54 -0.39
N ARG A 361 16.18 -11.59 -1.16
CA ARG A 361 15.81 -12.96 -0.85
C ARG A 361 16.81 -13.65 0.05
N ASN A 362 18.09 -13.24 0.03
CA ASN A 362 19.13 -13.92 0.79
C ASN A 362 18.88 -13.85 2.31
N GLY A 363 18.35 -14.93 2.87
CA GLY A 363 17.99 -15.05 4.28
C GLY A 363 16.68 -14.34 4.69
N ARG A 364 15.94 -13.73 3.76
CA ARG A 364 14.73 -12.98 4.08
C ARG A 364 13.54 -13.87 4.40
N ASP A 365 13.39 -15.01 3.73
CA ASP A 365 12.32 -15.96 4.05
C ASP A 365 12.38 -16.42 5.51
N ALA A 366 13.59 -16.51 6.06
CA ALA A 366 13.81 -16.87 7.46
C ALA A 366 13.56 -15.71 8.45
N ASN A 367 13.70 -14.45 7.99
CA ASN A 367 13.62 -13.26 8.83
C ASN A 367 12.35 -12.42 8.57
N GLY A 368 11.55 -12.81 7.57
CA GLY A 368 10.35 -12.08 7.17
C GLY A 368 10.62 -10.74 6.46
N PRO A 369 9.57 -9.94 6.19
CA PRO A 369 9.67 -8.62 5.61
C PRO A 369 10.44 -7.64 6.49
N ILE A 370 11.07 -6.61 5.89
CA ILE A 370 11.85 -5.61 6.63
C ILE A 370 10.96 -4.70 7.48
N PHE A 371 9.80 -4.37 6.97
CA PHE A 371 8.81 -3.55 7.64
C PHE A 371 7.66 -4.42 8.13
N PRO A 372 6.95 -4.00 9.19
CA PRO A 372 5.80 -4.73 9.70
C PRO A 372 4.73 -4.91 8.63
N VAL A 373 4.24 -6.14 8.52
CA VAL A 373 3.18 -6.50 7.58
C VAL A 373 2.05 -7.29 8.24
N GLY A 374 2.24 -7.68 9.50
CA GLY A 374 1.35 -8.58 10.21
C GLY A 374 1.55 -10.04 9.78
N ASP A 375 0.46 -10.77 9.72
CA ASP A 375 0.44 -12.14 9.20
C ASP A 375 0.75 -12.18 7.69
N VAL A 376 1.38 -13.24 7.27
CA VAL A 376 1.66 -13.53 5.86
C VAL A 376 0.96 -14.81 5.44
N ASP A 377 0.47 -14.86 4.22
CA ASP A 377 -0.18 -16.04 3.68
C ASP A 377 0.83 -17.20 3.57
N PRO A 378 0.61 -18.33 4.27
CA PRO A 378 1.62 -19.40 4.39
C PRO A 378 1.67 -20.34 3.18
N ARG A 379 0.85 -20.13 2.15
CA ARG A 379 0.78 -21.03 0.98
C ARG A 379 2.07 -21.07 0.17
N LEU A 380 2.87 -19.99 0.16
CA LEU A 380 4.18 -19.94 -0.47
C LEU A 380 5.21 -19.30 0.48
N SER A 381 6.51 -19.44 0.15
CA SER A 381 7.56 -18.70 0.83
C SER A 381 7.34 -17.19 0.72
N VAL A 382 7.69 -16.46 1.76
CA VAL A 382 7.41 -15.01 1.89
C VAL A 382 7.84 -14.21 0.65
N HIS A 383 9.05 -14.49 0.14
CA HIS A 383 9.62 -13.83 -1.05
C HIS A 383 9.58 -14.70 -2.31
N GLU A 384 8.64 -15.66 -2.40
CA GLU A 384 8.41 -16.38 -3.66
C GLU A 384 7.95 -15.39 -4.74
N ASP A 385 8.58 -15.43 -5.91
CA ASP A 385 8.18 -14.63 -7.06
C ASP A 385 6.86 -15.15 -7.65
N VAL A 386 5.88 -14.29 -7.76
CA VAL A 386 4.59 -14.59 -8.41
C VAL A 386 4.31 -13.58 -9.54
N ILE A 387 3.60 -14.03 -10.57
CA ILE A 387 2.99 -13.15 -11.57
C ILE A 387 1.56 -12.90 -11.12
N GLY A 388 1.27 -11.66 -10.77
CA GLY A 388 -0.03 -11.26 -10.24
C GLY A 388 -0.93 -10.66 -11.32
N ILE A 389 -2.19 -11.07 -11.35
CA ILE A 389 -3.19 -10.61 -12.32
C ILE A 389 -4.56 -10.54 -11.64
N VAL A 390 -5.37 -9.57 -12.05
CA VAL A 390 -6.81 -9.57 -11.79
C VAL A 390 -7.52 -9.93 -13.09
N THR A 391 -8.27 -11.04 -13.11
CA THR A 391 -8.97 -11.54 -14.30
C THR A 391 -10.08 -10.59 -14.76
N GLY A 392 -10.61 -10.79 -15.96
CA GLY A 392 -11.75 -10.02 -16.47
C GLY A 392 -13.01 -10.17 -15.61
N THR A 393 -13.12 -11.22 -14.80
CA THR A 393 -14.21 -11.42 -13.82
C THR A 393 -13.96 -10.75 -12.48
N GLY A 394 -12.77 -10.15 -12.29
CA GLY A 394 -12.36 -9.51 -11.04
C GLY A 394 -11.72 -10.46 -10.03
N THR A 395 -11.40 -11.70 -10.41
CA THR A 395 -10.73 -12.67 -9.55
C THR A 395 -9.22 -12.41 -9.53
N PRO A 396 -8.60 -12.09 -8.39
CA PRO A 396 -7.15 -12.01 -8.29
C PRO A 396 -6.54 -13.42 -8.33
N VAL A 397 -5.48 -13.59 -9.11
CA VAL A 397 -4.73 -14.84 -9.21
C VAL A 397 -3.23 -14.56 -9.21
N ALA A 398 -2.49 -15.36 -8.46
CA ALA A 398 -1.04 -15.40 -8.44
C ALA A 398 -0.56 -16.69 -9.13
N PHE A 399 0.30 -16.55 -10.12
CA PHE A 399 0.99 -17.68 -10.74
C PHE A 399 2.40 -17.75 -10.14
N GLN A 400 2.74 -18.86 -9.50
CA GLN A 400 4.12 -19.08 -9.04
C GLN A 400 5.06 -19.03 -10.25
N ARG A 401 5.93 -18.03 -10.30
CA ARG A 401 6.75 -17.73 -11.49
C ARG A 401 7.57 -18.93 -11.94
N SER A 402 8.26 -19.57 -11.02
CA SER A 402 9.12 -20.72 -11.33
C SER A 402 8.35 -21.88 -11.95
N ALA A 403 7.17 -22.20 -11.42
CA ALA A 403 6.31 -23.25 -11.94
C ALA A 403 5.73 -22.88 -13.31
N ALA A 404 5.29 -21.62 -13.48
CA ALA A 404 4.72 -21.14 -14.74
C ALA A 404 5.76 -21.16 -15.87
N VAL A 405 6.97 -20.64 -15.63
CA VAL A 405 8.08 -20.67 -16.60
C VAL A 405 8.44 -22.10 -16.99
N ALA A 406 8.53 -23.01 -16.01
CA ALA A 406 8.84 -24.41 -16.29
C ALA A 406 7.75 -25.09 -17.14
N ALA A 407 6.46 -24.85 -16.88
CA ALA A 407 5.36 -25.39 -17.67
C ALA A 407 5.36 -24.83 -19.10
N LEU A 408 5.47 -23.52 -19.26
CA LEU A 408 5.52 -22.86 -20.57
C LEU A 408 6.73 -23.31 -21.40
N THR A 409 7.90 -23.52 -20.77
CA THR A 409 9.09 -24.02 -21.46
C THR A 409 8.90 -25.45 -21.98
N ARG A 410 8.09 -26.26 -21.31
CA ARG A 410 7.71 -27.62 -21.82
C ARG A 410 6.62 -27.58 -22.89
N GLY A 411 6.10 -26.39 -23.25
CA GLY A 411 5.01 -26.21 -24.20
C GLY A 411 3.63 -26.50 -23.60
N GLU A 412 3.50 -26.47 -22.29
CA GLU A 412 2.23 -26.65 -21.59
C GLU A 412 1.47 -25.31 -21.53
N ASP A 413 0.14 -25.37 -21.63
CA ASP A 413 -0.70 -24.18 -21.43
C ASP A 413 -0.78 -23.84 -19.93
N VAL A 414 -0.51 -22.57 -19.60
CA VAL A 414 -0.69 -22.02 -18.25
C VAL A 414 -1.86 -21.05 -18.30
N THR A 415 -2.99 -21.46 -17.77
CA THR A 415 -4.26 -20.71 -17.84
C THR A 415 -4.99 -20.69 -16.51
N PHE A 416 -5.74 -19.61 -16.27
CA PHE A 416 -6.69 -19.49 -15.17
C PHE A 416 -7.86 -18.59 -15.63
N GLU A 417 -9.09 -19.10 -15.60
CA GLU A 417 -10.28 -18.42 -16.16
C GLU A 417 -10.03 -17.94 -17.61
N ASP A 418 -10.13 -16.64 -17.85
CA ASP A 418 -9.92 -16.00 -19.14
C ASP A 418 -8.47 -15.52 -19.38
N VAL A 419 -7.57 -15.84 -18.44
CA VAL A 419 -6.15 -15.45 -18.49
C VAL A 419 -5.31 -16.61 -19.01
N ARG A 420 -4.36 -16.29 -19.90
CA ARG A 420 -3.31 -17.20 -20.36
C ARG A 420 -1.94 -16.52 -20.18
N LEU A 421 -0.97 -17.28 -19.69
CA LEU A 421 0.42 -16.82 -19.63
C LEU A 421 1.20 -17.17 -20.90
N GLU A 422 2.11 -16.30 -21.28
CA GLU A 422 3.05 -16.48 -22.38
C GLU A 422 4.46 -16.13 -21.93
N LEU A 423 5.46 -16.84 -22.46
CA LEU A 423 6.86 -16.41 -22.30
C LEU A 423 7.11 -15.18 -23.17
N ASP A 424 7.81 -14.22 -22.59
CA ASP A 424 8.36 -13.07 -23.32
C ASP A 424 9.76 -12.77 -22.76
N ALA A 425 10.77 -12.88 -23.63
CA ALA A 425 12.16 -12.90 -23.20
C ALA A 425 12.43 -13.98 -22.12
N ALA A 426 13.06 -13.64 -20.99
CA ALA A 426 13.22 -14.53 -19.83
C ALA A 426 12.08 -14.38 -18.81
N GLY A 427 11.07 -13.56 -19.13
CA GLY A 427 9.94 -13.28 -18.27
C GLY A 427 8.64 -13.90 -18.76
N VAL A 428 7.56 -13.50 -18.12
CA VAL A 428 6.21 -13.98 -18.38
C VAL A 428 5.26 -12.78 -18.45
N LYS A 429 4.37 -12.79 -19.44
CA LYS A 429 3.25 -11.86 -19.54
C LYS A 429 1.92 -12.59 -19.50
N ALA A 430 0.89 -11.88 -19.05
CA ALA A 430 -0.46 -12.36 -19.08
C ALA A 430 -1.25 -11.73 -20.24
N VAL A 431 -2.00 -12.56 -20.93
CA VAL A 431 -2.88 -12.14 -22.01
C VAL A 431 -4.31 -12.60 -21.71
N GLY A 432 -5.26 -11.74 -22.02
CA GLY A 432 -6.68 -12.04 -21.97
C GLY A 432 -7.20 -12.66 -23.27
N PRO A 433 -8.51 -12.71 -23.46
CA PRO A 433 -9.13 -13.14 -24.69
C PRO A 433 -8.56 -12.39 -25.90
N ASN A 434 -8.31 -13.12 -26.99
CA ASN A 434 -7.75 -12.57 -28.24
C ASN A 434 -6.32 -12.00 -28.14
N GLY A 435 -5.57 -12.37 -27.09
CA GLY A 435 -4.19 -11.91 -26.90
C GLY A 435 -4.05 -10.45 -26.44
N ALA A 436 -5.13 -9.85 -25.91
CA ALA A 436 -5.06 -8.50 -25.38
C ALA A 436 -4.19 -8.45 -24.09
N ASP A 437 -3.37 -7.43 -23.95
CA ASP A 437 -2.67 -7.15 -22.71
C ASP A 437 -3.69 -6.77 -21.62
N ILE A 438 -3.60 -7.46 -20.48
CA ILE A 438 -4.50 -7.26 -19.34
C ILE A 438 -3.82 -6.62 -18.15
N GLY A 439 -2.54 -6.26 -18.28
CA GLY A 439 -1.72 -5.70 -17.22
C GLY A 439 -1.33 -6.76 -16.19
N SER A 440 -0.05 -7.12 -16.18
CA SER A 440 0.51 -8.07 -15.22
C SER A 440 1.87 -7.60 -14.73
N HIS A 441 2.26 -8.04 -13.55
CA HIS A 441 3.58 -7.76 -13.02
C HIS A 441 4.05 -8.86 -12.09
N GLN A 442 5.37 -8.93 -11.88
CA GLN A 442 5.95 -9.78 -10.86
C GLN A 442 5.95 -9.06 -9.51
N ALA A 443 5.70 -9.82 -8.44
CA ALA A 443 5.81 -9.35 -7.05
C ALA A 443 6.25 -10.49 -6.15
N PHE A 444 6.71 -10.18 -4.94
CA PHE A 444 6.83 -11.19 -3.89
C PHE A 444 5.45 -11.62 -3.38
N TRP A 445 5.34 -12.90 -3.03
CA TRP A 445 4.09 -13.51 -2.58
C TRP A 445 3.43 -12.77 -1.42
N PHE A 446 4.21 -12.40 -0.39
CA PHE A 446 3.64 -11.70 0.76
C PHE A 446 2.97 -10.38 0.35
N ALA A 447 3.59 -9.64 -0.57
CA ALA A 447 3.05 -8.37 -1.04
C ALA A 447 1.78 -8.59 -1.86
N TRP A 448 1.82 -9.47 -2.86
CA TRP A 448 0.64 -9.76 -3.67
C TRP A 448 -0.55 -10.23 -2.83
N SER A 449 -0.35 -11.21 -1.94
CA SER A 449 -1.43 -11.80 -1.14
C SER A 449 -2.06 -10.82 -0.15
N GLN A 450 -1.30 -9.83 0.34
CA GLN A 450 -1.82 -8.80 1.24
C GLN A 450 -2.71 -7.76 0.55
N PHE A 451 -2.37 -7.39 -0.69
CA PHE A 451 -3.20 -6.48 -1.49
C PHE A 451 -4.35 -7.19 -2.20
N HIS A 452 -4.28 -8.50 -2.31
CA HIS A 452 -5.32 -9.36 -2.88
C HIS A 452 -5.68 -10.51 -1.92
N PRO A 453 -6.32 -10.22 -0.78
CA PRO A 453 -6.75 -11.26 0.16
C PRO A 453 -7.63 -12.30 -0.54
N GLY A 454 -7.39 -13.59 -0.27
CA GLY A 454 -8.12 -14.67 -0.91
C GLY A 454 -7.77 -14.92 -2.38
N THR A 455 -6.66 -14.34 -2.87
CA THR A 455 -6.18 -14.59 -4.24
C THR A 455 -6.09 -16.09 -4.56
N ALA A 456 -6.51 -16.47 -5.78
CA ALA A 456 -6.25 -17.82 -6.27
C ALA A 456 -4.75 -18.03 -6.49
N LEU A 457 -4.31 -19.27 -6.40
CA LEU A 457 -2.92 -19.67 -6.63
C LEU A 457 -2.83 -20.69 -7.75
N TRP A 458 -1.92 -20.48 -8.69
CA TRP A 458 -1.58 -21.45 -9.71
C TRP A 458 -0.09 -21.87 -9.56
N PRO A 459 0.27 -23.17 -9.63
CA PRO A 459 -0.67 -24.30 -9.69
C PRO A 459 -1.49 -24.44 -8.41
N GLN A 460 -2.69 -24.96 -8.53
CA GLN A 460 -3.50 -25.29 -7.35
C GLN A 460 -2.76 -26.32 -6.50
N GLN A 461 -2.59 -26.03 -5.23
CA GLN A 461 -1.99 -26.92 -4.23
C GLN A 461 -3.05 -27.82 -3.60
#